data_49e8095a34d000680b3163d9a7a256a5
#
_entry.id   49e8095a34d000680b3163d9a7a256a5
#
_cell.length_a   1.000
_cell.length_b   1.000
_cell.length_c   1.000
_cell.angle_alpha   90.00
_cell.angle_beta   90.00
_cell.angle_gamma   90.00
#
_symmetry.space_group_name_H-M   'P 1'
#
loop_
_entity.id
_entity.type
_entity.pdbx_description
1 polymer ?
#
loop_
_entity_poly.entity_id
_entity_poly.type
_entity_poly.pdbx_seq_one_letter_code
_entity_poly.pdbx_strand_id
1 'polypeptide(L)'
;GRVSVHDIIHPSTGEILVHAGEEITEPVAKAIEDSPIESVEIRSVLTCESKKGVCMKCYGRNLATQRMVQLGEAVGVIAAQAIGEPGTQLTLRTFHAGGVAGNAAANASIVVKNDCKLHFEDLRVVPFVENNGEKDIDCQMVVSRLSEVHFIDPHTDITLATQNVPYGSSLYFKEGDIVKKGDLIAKWDPFNAVIVTEYAGTLRFNDVIEGITYRAETDEATGLTEKIITDSKDKSKVPTCDILDKNGEIIGTYNFPVGGHVVCEDGQTVKTGTTLVKIPRAAGSAGDITGGLPRVT
;
A
#
# COMPACT_ATOMS: atom_id res chain seq x y z
N GLY A 1 0.91 -10.37 -24.94
CA GLY A 1 -0.40 -10.39 -25.60
C GLY A 1 -1.18 -9.09 -25.48
N ARG A 2 -0.67 -8.05 -24.81
CA ARG A 2 -1.21 -6.69 -24.79
C ARG A 2 -0.43 -5.79 -25.75
N VAL A 3 -0.99 -4.65 -26.09
CA VAL A 3 -0.39 -3.70 -27.01
C VAL A 3 0.08 -2.46 -26.24
N SER A 4 1.30 -2.00 -26.49
CA SER A 4 1.86 -0.82 -25.85
C SER A 4 1.17 0.47 -26.34
N VAL A 5 1.06 1.48 -25.45
CA VAL A 5 0.58 2.83 -25.80
C VAL A 5 1.71 3.66 -26.37
N HIS A 6 2.87 3.64 -25.73
CA HIS A 6 4.07 4.40 -26.08
C HIS A 6 5.23 3.47 -26.38
N ASP A 7 6.31 4.02 -26.96
CA ASP A 7 7.56 3.29 -27.11
C ASP A 7 8.11 2.93 -25.73
N ILE A 8 8.45 1.65 -25.54
CA ILE A 8 9.07 1.16 -24.31
C ILE A 8 10.57 1.18 -24.53
N ILE A 9 11.26 2.07 -23.82
CA ILE A 9 12.70 2.29 -23.94
C ILE A 9 13.39 1.75 -22.70
N HIS A 10 14.45 0.97 -22.89
CA HIS A 10 15.27 0.50 -21.77
C HIS A 10 16.03 1.69 -21.15
N PRO A 11 15.85 2.01 -19.86
CA PRO A 11 16.35 3.25 -19.26
C PRO A 11 17.89 3.33 -19.25
N SER A 12 18.60 2.21 -19.08
CA SER A 12 20.06 2.21 -19.02
C SER A 12 20.74 2.14 -20.39
N THR A 13 20.14 1.44 -21.38
CA THR A 13 20.73 1.25 -22.71
C THR A 13 20.20 2.20 -23.76
N GLY A 14 19.03 2.80 -23.55
CA GLY A 14 18.33 3.62 -24.54
C GLY A 14 17.76 2.83 -25.73
N GLU A 15 17.80 1.50 -25.68
CA GLU A 15 17.25 0.63 -26.73
C GLU A 15 15.72 0.59 -26.65
N ILE A 16 15.06 0.66 -27.81
CA ILE A 16 13.59 0.50 -27.87
C ILE A 16 13.26 -0.98 -27.86
N LEU A 17 12.60 -1.43 -26.79
CA LEU A 17 12.16 -2.80 -26.61
C LEU A 17 10.86 -3.11 -27.38
N VAL A 18 9.95 -2.13 -27.45
CA VAL A 18 8.66 -2.23 -28.17
C VAL A 18 8.27 -0.87 -28.70
N HIS A 19 7.78 -0.81 -29.93
CA HIS A 19 7.21 0.43 -30.47
C HIS A 19 5.75 0.64 -30.06
N ALA A 20 5.33 1.89 -30.06
CA ALA A 20 3.94 2.25 -29.78
C ALA A 20 2.97 1.54 -30.74
N GLY A 21 1.95 0.89 -30.17
CA GLY A 21 0.95 0.16 -30.93
C GLY A 21 1.37 -1.23 -31.41
N GLU A 22 2.52 -1.73 -30.97
CA GLU A 22 2.95 -3.13 -31.18
C GLU A 22 2.53 -4.03 -30.03
N GLU A 23 2.43 -5.34 -30.32
CA GLU A 23 2.11 -6.36 -29.35
C GLU A 23 3.34 -6.71 -28.51
N ILE A 24 3.17 -6.70 -27.20
CA ILE A 24 4.17 -7.20 -26.25
C ILE A 24 4.12 -8.72 -26.24
N THR A 25 5.09 -9.35 -26.89
CA THR A 25 5.25 -10.82 -26.96
C THR A 25 5.93 -11.35 -25.70
N GLU A 26 5.87 -12.68 -25.48
CA GLU A 26 6.48 -13.32 -24.30
C GLU A 26 8.00 -12.98 -24.14
N PRO A 27 8.83 -13.07 -25.20
CA PRO A 27 10.25 -12.75 -25.06
C PRO A 27 10.49 -11.29 -24.69
N VAL A 28 9.68 -10.39 -25.25
CA VAL A 28 9.76 -8.94 -24.96
C VAL A 28 9.26 -8.65 -23.54
N ALA A 29 8.18 -9.31 -23.11
CA ALA A 29 7.69 -9.18 -21.74
C ALA A 29 8.76 -9.58 -20.71
N LYS A 30 9.51 -10.65 -21.00
CA LYS A 30 10.63 -11.08 -20.18
C LYS A 30 11.79 -10.06 -20.20
N ALA A 31 12.12 -9.48 -21.35
CA ALA A 31 13.13 -8.44 -21.43
C ALA A 31 12.74 -7.17 -20.66
N ILE A 32 11.43 -6.82 -20.63
CA ILE A 32 10.91 -5.73 -19.82
C ILE A 32 10.99 -6.07 -18.31
N GLU A 33 10.65 -7.30 -17.92
CA GLU A 33 10.73 -7.78 -16.54
C GLU A 33 12.17 -7.80 -16.01
N ASP A 34 13.13 -8.18 -16.86
CA ASP A 34 14.56 -8.18 -16.55
C ASP A 34 15.16 -6.76 -16.51
N SER A 35 14.45 -5.76 -17.04
CA SER A 35 14.85 -4.34 -17.05
C SER A 35 14.39 -3.64 -15.76
N PRO A 36 14.94 -2.47 -15.41
CA PRO A 36 14.52 -1.69 -14.25
C PRO A 36 13.17 -0.97 -14.42
N ILE A 37 12.41 -1.27 -15.47
CA ILE A 37 11.09 -0.67 -15.74
C ILE A 37 10.06 -1.25 -14.78
N GLU A 38 9.42 -0.42 -13.96
CA GLU A 38 8.41 -0.88 -12.99
C GLU A 38 7.01 -0.97 -13.58
N SER A 39 6.64 -0.05 -14.47
CA SER A 39 5.31 0.04 -15.05
C SER A 39 5.37 0.33 -16.54
N VAL A 40 4.42 -0.22 -17.28
CA VAL A 40 4.27 -0.03 -18.71
C VAL A 40 2.82 0.33 -19.03
N GLU A 41 2.61 1.38 -19.82
CA GLU A 41 1.27 1.76 -20.26
C GLU A 41 0.84 0.87 -21.42
N ILE A 42 -0.29 0.17 -21.22
CA ILE A 42 -0.87 -0.75 -22.21
C ILE A 42 -2.26 -0.30 -22.62
N ARG A 43 -2.64 -0.63 -23.86
CA ARG A 43 -4.01 -0.43 -24.33
C ARG A 43 -4.97 -1.37 -23.59
N SER A 44 -6.15 -0.85 -23.24
CA SER A 44 -7.19 -1.59 -22.50
C SER A 44 -8.54 -1.47 -23.21
N VAL A 45 -9.38 -2.48 -22.98
CA VAL A 45 -10.79 -2.45 -23.41
C VAL A 45 -11.58 -1.37 -22.67
N LEU A 46 -11.18 -1.04 -21.44
CA LEU A 46 -11.86 -0.03 -20.61
C LEU A 46 -11.66 1.41 -21.12
N THR A 47 -10.57 1.67 -21.82
CA THR A 47 -10.22 2.98 -22.38
C THR A 47 -10.37 3.02 -23.90
N CYS A 48 -11.05 2.03 -24.50
CA CYS A 48 -11.22 1.97 -25.94
C CYS A 48 -12.29 2.97 -26.41
N GLU A 49 -11.93 3.88 -27.30
CA GLU A 49 -12.82 4.91 -27.86
C GLU A 49 -13.59 4.44 -29.12
N SER A 50 -13.55 3.14 -29.44
CA SER A 50 -14.27 2.60 -30.59
C SER A 50 -15.78 2.75 -30.41
N LYS A 51 -16.48 3.28 -31.42
CA LYS A 51 -17.93 3.50 -31.38
C LYS A 51 -18.75 2.21 -31.43
N LYS A 52 -18.21 1.13 -32.00
CA LYS A 52 -18.88 -0.17 -32.12
C LYS A 52 -17.93 -1.28 -31.68
N GLY A 53 -18.22 -1.89 -30.52
CA GLY A 53 -17.39 -2.94 -29.97
C GLY A 53 -16.04 -2.43 -29.48
N VAL A 54 -15.06 -3.32 -29.43
CA VAL A 54 -13.69 -3.05 -28.95
C VAL A 54 -12.70 -3.22 -30.11
N CYS A 55 -11.76 -2.31 -30.26
CA CYS A 55 -10.76 -2.44 -31.32
C CYS A 55 -9.78 -3.59 -31.02
N MET A 56 -9.23 -4.18 -32.08
CA MET A 56 -8.29 -5.30 -32.01
C MET A 56 -7.09 -5.02 -31.10
N LYS A 57 -6.51 -3.84 -31.16
CA LYS A 57 -5.33 -3.46 -30.35
C LYS A 57 -5.67 -3.27 -28.86
N CYS A 58 -6.86 -2.77 -28.53
CA CYS A 58 -7.30 -2.62 -27.12
C CYS A 58 -7.67 -3.96 -26.48
N TYR A 59 -8.20 -4.90 -27.27
CA TYR A 59 -8.47 -6.25 -26.79
C TYR A 59 -7.18 -7.07 -26.66
N GLY A 60 -6.33 -7.05 -27.70
CA GLY A 60 -5.07 -7.77 -27.75
C GLY A 60 -5.20 -9.19 -28.28
N ARG A 61 -4.44 -10.11 -27.73
CA ARG A 61 -4.35 -11.51 -28.14
C ARG A 61 -5.56 -12.32 -27.68
N ASN A 62 -6.11 -13.13 -28.54
CA ASN A 62 -7.06 -14.18 -28.20
C ASN A 62 -6.28 -15.35 -27.54
N LEU A 63 -6.62 -15.68 -26.30
CA LEU A 63 -5.90 -16.68 -25.51
C LEU A 63 -6.06 -18.12 -26.06
N ALA A 64 -7.15 -18.40 -26.77
CA ALA A 64 -7.39 -19.73 -27.34
C ALA A 64 -6.52 -19.98 -28.57
N THR A 65 -6.38 -18.98 -29.44
CA THR A 65 -5.64 -19.10 -30.71
C THR A 65 -4.20 -18.60 -30.64
N GLN A 66 -3.83 -17.94 -29.55
CA GLN A 66 -2.52 -17.30 -29.33
C GLN A 66 -2.13 -16.25 -30.42
N ARG A 67 -3.15 -15.68 -31.08
CA ARG A 67 -2.99 -14.64 -32.12
C ARG A 67 -3.82 -13.43 -31.78
N MET A 68 -3.49 -12.30 -32.38
CA MET A 68 -4.32 -11.10 -32.25
C MET A 68 -5.76 -11.40 -32.64
N VAL A 69 -6.71 -10.87 -31.86
CA VAL A 69 -8.14 -11.08 -32.08
C VAL A 69 -8.56 -10.64 -33.47
N GLN A 70 -9.45 -11.41 -34.09
CA GLN A 70 -9.99 -11.13 -35.41
C GLN A 70 -11.32 -10.35 -35.33
N LEU A 71 -11.64 -9.66 -36.41
CA LEU A 71 -12.94 -9.00 -36.54
C LEU A 71 -14.07 -10.04 -36.52
N GLY A 72 -15.11 -9.79 -35.72
CA GLY A 72 -16.27 -10.67 -35.58
C GLY A 72 -16.21 -11.59 -34.36
N GLU A 73 -15.13 -11.58 -33.60
CA GLU A 73 -15.04 -12.30 -32.32
C GLU A 73 -16.04 -11.76 -31.30
N ALA A 74 -16.84 -12.65 -30.71
CA ALA A 74 -17.88 -12.27 -29.74
C ALA A 74 -17.29 -12.07 -28.33
N VAL A 75 -16.35 -11.14 -28.18
CA VAL A 75 -15.58 -10.92 -26.95
C VAL A 75 -16.43 -10.55 -25.73
N GLY A 76 -17.53 -9.82 -25.94
CA GLY A 76 -18.46 -9.47 -24.86
C GLY A 76 -19.21 -10.68 -24.31
N VAL A 77 -19.62 -11.61 -25.19
CA VAL A 77 -20.29 -12.85 -24.77
C VAL A 77 -19.32 -13.75 -24.01
N ILE A 78 -18.08 -13.86 -24.48
CA ILE A 78 -17.01 -14.64 -23.81
C ILE A 78 -16.76 -14.07 -22.41
N ALA A 79 -16.66 -12.75 -22.28
CA ALA A 79 -16.47 -12.10 -20.99
C ALA A 79 -17.67 -12.32 -20.04
N ALA A 80 -18.89 -12.17 -20.54
CA ALA A 80 -20.12 -12.37 -19.76
C ALA A 80 -20.24 -13.82 -19.23
N GLN A 81 -19.92 -14.80 -20.08
CA GLN A 81 -19.92 -16.21 -19.69
C GLN A 81 -18.83 -16.53 -18.66
N ALA A 82 -17.62 -16.00 -18.85
CA ALA A 82 -16.50 -16.19 -17.92
C ALA A 82 -16.75 -15.56 -16.54
N ILE A 83 -17.48 -14.45 -16.48
CA ILE A 83 -17.88 -13.80 -15.23
C ILE A 83 -19.09 -14.51 -14.60
N GLY A 84 -20.06 -14.93 -15.41
CA GLY A 84 -21.33 -15.48 -14.95
C GLY A 84 -21.24 -16.95 -14.49
N GLU A 85 -20.37 -17.74 -15.09
CA GLU A 85 -20.22 -19.16 -14.72
C GLU A 85 -19.80 -19.32 -13.25
N PRO A 86 -18.74 -18.70 -12.74
CA PRO A 86 -18.37 -18.80 -11.33
C PRO A 86 -19.31 -18.02 -10.40
N GLY A 87 -20.15 -17.11 -10.94
CA GLY A 87 -21.06 -16.29 -10.15
C GLY A 87 -22.04 -17.09 -9.29
N THR A 88 -22.57 -18.19 -9.81
CA THR A 88 -23.45 -19.11 -9.07
C THR A 88 -22.71 -19.86 -7.94
N GLN A 89 -21.42 -20.10 -8.08
CA GLN A 89 -20.61 -20.74 -7.05
C GLN A 89 -20.12 -19.73 -5.99
N LEU A 90 -19.87 -18.48 -6.38
CA LEU A 90 -19.44 -17.41 -5.48
C LEU A 90 -20.54 -16.96 -4.51
N THR A 91 -21.82 -16.97 -4.92
CA THR A 91 -22.95 -16.65 -4.03
C THR A 91 -23.09 -17.63 -2.85
N LEU A 92 -22.57 -18.85 -2.97
CA LEU A 92 -22.52 -19.83 -1.88
C LEU A 92 -21.25 -19.74 -1.02
N ARG A 93 -20.22 -19.03 -1.46
CA ARG A 93 -18.90 -18.97 -0.79
C ARG A 93 -18.49 -17.58 -0.25
N THR A 94 -19.24 -16.53 -0.51
CA THR A 94 -18.88 -15.15 -0.08
C THR A 94 -18.88 -14.95 1.45
N PHE A 95 -19.37 -15.91 2.23
CA PHE A 95 -19.30 -15.87 3.70
C PHE A 95 -17.96 -16.34 4.29
N HIS A 96 -17.02 -16.79 3.46
CA HIS A 96 -15.70 -17.28 3.92
C HIS A 96 -14.54 -16.65 3.13
N ALA A 97 -14.58 -15.35 2.92
CA ALA A 97 -13.52 -14.62 2.19
C ALA A 97 -12.26 -14.47 3.05
N GLY A 98 -11.43 -15.51 3.08
CA GLY A 98 -10.06 -15.46 3.58
C GLY A 98 -8.99 -15.07 2.53
N GLY A 99 -9.40 -14.70 1.29
CA GLY A 99 -8.48 -14.49 0.18
C GLY A 99 -7.84 -13.10 0.05
N VAL A 100 -8.34 -12.10 0.77
CA VAL A 100 -7.86 -10.70 0.63
C VAL A 100 -6.61 -10.43 1.47
N ALA A 101 -6.39 -11.17 2.53
CA ALA A 101 -5.26 -10.99 3.44
C ALA A 101 -3.89 -11.24 2.77
N GLY A 102 -3.81 -12.17 1.81
CA GLY A 102 -2.55 -12.52 1.15
C GLY A 102 -1.96 -11.42 0.27
N ASN A 103 -2.80 -10.70 -0.46
CA ASN A 103 -2.34 -9.62 -1.36
C ASN A 103 -1.97 -8.34 -0.60
N ALA A 104 -2.65 -8.05 0.51
CA ALA A 104 -2.32 -6.90 1.35
C ALA A 104 -0.96 -7.10 2.05
N ALA A 105 -0.66 -8.32 2.51
CA ALA A 105 0.61 -8.64 3.14
C ALA A 105 1.79 -8.61 2.14
N ALA A 106 1.57 -9.01 0.88
CA ALA A 106 2.59 -8.98 -0.16
C ALA A 106 3.06 -7.56 -0.51
N ASN A 107 2.20 -6.54 -0.31
CA ASN A 107 2.49 -5.13 -0.60
C ASN A 107 2.88 -4.31 0.66
N ALA A 108 3.23 -4.96 1.76
CA ALA A 108 3.56 -4.31 3.03
C ALA A 108 5.04 -3.96 3.19
N SER A 109 5.82 -4.06 2.12
CA SER A 109 7.25 -3.79 2.13
C SER A 109 7.76 -3.27 0.79
N ILE A 110 8.83 -2.48 0.84
CA ILE A 110 9.58 -2.04 -0.33
C ILE A 110 10.86 -2.85 -0.39
N VAL A 111 11.01 -3.64 -1.45
CA VAL A 111 12.19 -4.46 -1.72
C VAL A 111 12.85 -4.00 -3.01
N VAL A 112 14.16 -3.88 -2.98
CA VAL A 112 14.96 -3.42 -4.12
C VAL A 112 14.98 -4.46 -5.23
N LYS A 113 14.67 -4.03 -6.46
CA LYS A 113 14.71 -4.91 -7.65
C LYS A 113 16.05 -4.93 -8.36
N ASN A 114 16.78 -3.81 -8.31
CA ASN A 114 18.08 -3.64 -8.96
C ASN A 114 19.02 -2.89 -8.03
N ASP A 115 20.34 -3.07 -8.19
CA ASP A 115 21.33 -2.31 -7.43
C ASP A 115 21.15 -0.81 -7.72
N CYS A 116 20.98 -0.02 -6.68
CA CYS A 116 20.69 1.40 -6.80
C CYS A 116 21.17 2.21 -5.59
N LYS A 117 21.18 3.52 -5.75
CA LYS A 117 21.39 4.49 -4.69
C LYS A 117 20.04 5.06 -4.27
N LEU A 118 19.80 5.17 -2.98
CA LEU A 118 18.56 5.71 -2.43
C LEU A 118 18.63 7.23 -2.33
N HIS A 119 17.56 7.88 -2.74
CA HIS A 119 17.30 9.29 -2.50
C HIS A 119 15.86 9.44 -2.00
N PHE A 120 15.67 10.16 -0.90
CA PHE A 120 14.36 10.36 -0.30
C PHE A 120 13.92 11.82 -0.48
N GLU A 121 12.66 12.00 -0.86
CA GLU A 121 12.03 13.31 -0.95
C GLU A 121 10.98 13.44 0.18
N ASP A 122 10.94 14.63 0.81
CA ASP A 122 10.04 14.97 1.91
C ASP A 122 10.06 13.98 3.10
N LEU A 123 11.20 13.35 3.34
CA LEU A 123 11.35 12.38 4.41
C LEU A 123 11.59 13.05 5.76
N ARG A 124 10.72 12.76 6.74
CA ARG A 124 10.96 13.01 8.16
C ARG A 124 10.91 11.69 8.91
N VAL A 125 11.93 11.42 9.67
CA VAL A 125 12.07 10.18 10.43
C VAL A 125 12.41 10.45 11.88
N VAL A 126 12.03 9.51 12.74
CA VAL A 126 12.43 9.48 14.14
C VAL A 126 13.15 8.17 14.43
N PRO A 127 14.16 8.16 15.32
CA PRO A 127 14.84 6.93 15.70
C PRO A 127 13.86 5.97 16.36
N PHE A 128 13.88 4.72 15.93
CA PHE A 128 13.02 3.66 16.44
C PHE A 128 13.79 2.36 16.55
N VAL A 129 13.46 1.54 17.52
CA VAL A 129 14.03 0.20 17.70
C VAL A 129 12.90 -0.81 17.52
N GLU A 130 12.96 -1.57 16.45
CA GLU A 130 12.01 -2.65 16.19
C GLU A 130 12.48 -3.90 16.95
N ASN A 131 11.59 -4.44 17.79
CA ASN A 131 11.83 -5.68 18.51
C ASN A 131 11.12 -6.83 17.80
N ASN A 132 11.89 -7.69 17.15
CA ASN A 132 11.38 -8.88 16.45
C ASN A 132 11.40 -10.15 17.34
N GLY A 133 11.57 -10.01 18.66
CA GLY A 133 11.61 -11.14 19.60
C GLY A 133 12.98 -11.85 19.69
N GLU A 134 13.84 -11.71 18.69
CA GLU A 134 15.21 -12.31 18.71
C GLU A 134 16.34 -11.26 18.76
N LYS A 135 16.12 -10.10 18.13
CA LYS A 135 17.09 -8.99 18.10
C LYS A 135 16.39 -7.65 18.03
N ASP A 136 16.96 -6.67 18.72
CA ASP A 136 16.63 -5.26 18.54
C ASP A 136 17.31 -4.77 17.25
N ILE A 137 16.51 -4.27 16.32
CA ILE A 137 16.99 -3.69 15.05
C ILE A 137 16.82 -2.18 15.15
N ASP A 138 17.94 -1.46 15.07
CA ASP A 138 17.91 0.00 14.96
C ASP A 138 17.40 0.38 13.58
N CYS A 139 16.23 1.00 13.53
CA CYS A 139 15.61 1.49 12.31
C CYS A 139 15.09 2.93 12.52
N GLN A 140 14.51 3.49 11.48
CA GLN A 140 13.90 4.82 11.52
C GLN A 140 12.41 4.69 11.24
N MET A 141 11.58 5.33 12.06
CA MET A 141 10.13 5.39 11.83
C MET A 141 9.80 6.61 11.00
N VAL A 142 9.09 6.43 9.90
CA VAL A 142 8.65 7.51 9.01
C VAL A 142 7.46 8.25 9.63
N VAL A 143 7.61 9.56 9.83
CA VAL A 143 6.58 10.44 10.41
C VAL A 143 6.06 11.49 9.43
N SER A 144 6.53 11.49 8.19
CA SER A 144 5.99 12.29 7.10
C SER A 144 4.85 11.57 6.40
N ARG A 145 3.91 12.34 5.81
CA ARG A 145 2.73 11.78 5.13
C ARG A 145 2.93 11.57 3.62
N LEU A 146 3.85 12.31 3.04
CA LEU A 146 4.12 12.37 1.60
C LEU A 146 5.61 12.14 1.36
N SER A 147 6.13 10.99 1.78
CA SER A 147 7.52 10.63 1.54
C SER A 147 7.63 9.74 0.33
N GLU A 148 8.61 10.05 -0.53
CA GLU A 148 8.93 9.24 -1.69
C GLU A 148 10.37 8.77 -1.63
N VAL A 149 10.62 7.54 -2.07
CA VAL A 149 11.95 7.00 -2.30
C VAL A 149 12.21 6.89 -3.79
N HIS A 150 13.29 7.49 -4.23
CA HIS A 150 13.79 7.42 -5.60
C HIS A 150 14.95 6.44 -5.65
N PHE A 151 14.86 5.46 -6.53
CA PHE A 151 15.91 4.49 -6.80
C PHE A 151 16.74 5.02 -7.96
N ILE A 152 17.97 5.42 -7.72
CA ILE A 152 18.86 6.05 -8.69
C ILE A 152 19.94 5.06 -9.08
N ASP A 153 20.19 4.90 -10.37
CA ASP A 153 21.31 4.09 -10.88
C ASP A 153 22.64 4.74 -10.46
N PRO A 154 23.52 4.03 -9.74
CA PRO A 154 24.77 4.59 -9.23
C PRO A 154 25.77 4.96 -10.33
N HIS A 155 25.57 4.50 -11.56
CA HIS A 155 26.47 4.74 -12.69
C HIS A 155 26.00 5.85 -13.64
N THR A 156 24.68 5.97 -13.81
CA THR A 156 24.08 6.90 -14.80
C THR A 156 23.37 8.07 -14.15
N ASP A 157 23.20 8.07 -12.82
CA ASP A 157 22.37 9.04 -12.06
C ASP A 157 20.93 9.18 -12.57
N ILE A 158 20.42 8.17 -13.28
CA ILE A 158 19.04 8.15 -13.76
C ILE A 158 18.15 7.53 -12.69
N THR A 159 16.99 8.15 -12.43
CA THR A 159 15.96 7.58 -11.56
C THR A 159 15.33 6.38 -12.25
N LEU A 160 15.53 5.19 -11.70
CA LEU A 160 15.00 3.93 -12.21
C LEU A 160 13.54 3.76 -11.82
N ALA A 161 13.19 4.13 -10.59
CA ALA A 161 11.86 3.99 -10.03
C ALA A 161 11.62 4.99 -8.91
N THR A 162 10.34 5.26 -8.63
CA THR A 162 9.90 6.07 -7.48
C THR A 162 8.78 5.32 -6.77
N GLN A 163 8.86 5.23 -5.44
CA GLN A 163 7.81 4.61 -4.63
C GLN A 163 7.48 5.45 -3.41
N ASN A 164 6.19 5.50 -3.05
CA ASN A 164 5.75 6.18 -1.84
C ASN A 164 6.07 5.35 -0.61
N VAL A 165 6.61 6.01 0.42
CA VAL A 165 6.86 5.41 1.74
C VAL A 165 5.75 5.85 2.69
N PRO A 166 4.87 4.94 3.12
CA PRO A 166 3.75 5.28 3.99
C PRO A 166 4.19 5.76 5.36
N TYR A 167 3.39 6.66 5.96
CA TYR A 167 3.52 7.05 7.36
C TYR A 167 3.48 5.81 8.28
N GLY A 168 4.34 5.77 9.29
CA GLY A 168 4.44 4.66 10.23
C GLY A 168 5.23 3.46 9.69
N SER A 169 5.96 3.62 8.57
CA SER A 169 6.86 2.59 8.05
C SER A 169 8.17 2.56 8.83
N SER A 170 8.68 1.36 9.09
CA SER A 170 10.05 1.15 9.56
C SER A 170 11.01 1.21 8.37
N LEU A 171 11.96 2.13 8.40
CA LEU A 171 12.96 2.35 7.37
C LEU A 171 14.33 1.84 7.86
N TYR A 172 14.99 1.01 7.06
CA TYR A 172 16.24 0.33 7.43
C TYR A 172 17.51 0.96 6.84
N PHE A 173 17.37 1.83 5.84
CA PHE A 173 18.45 2.51 5.14
C PHE A 173 18.33 4.02 5.25
N LYS A 174 19.44 4.72 4.97
CA LYS A 174 19.54 6.17 5.05
C LYS A 174 19.66 6.81 3.67
N GLU A 175 19.51 8.13 3.64
CA GLU A 175 19.76 8.95 2.45
C GLU A 175 21.13 8.70 1.86
N GLY A 176 21.18 8.37 0.56
CA GLY A 176 22.42 8.17 -0.18
C GLY A 176 23.04 6.78 -0.07
N ASP A 177 22.43 5.85 0.68
CA ASP A 177 22.92 4.48 0.79
C ASP A 177 22.82 3.76 -0.56
N ILE A 178 23.85 2.94 -0.85
CA ILE A 178 23.87 2.04 -2.01
C ILE A 178 23.32 0.69 -1.55
N VAL A 179 22.26 0.24 -2.18
CA VAL A 179 21.54 -0.98 -1.85
C VAL A 179 21.59 -1.97 -3.00
N LYS A 180 21.50 -3.26 -2.68
CA LYS A 180 21.53 -4.35 -3.64
C LYS A 180 20.14 -4.92 -3.90
N LYS A 181 20.00 -5.59 -5.02
CA LYS A 181 18.79 -6.35 -5.34
C LYS A 181 18.43 -7.33 -4.20
N GLY A 182 17.19 -7.21 -3.71
CA GLY A 182 16.67 -8.02 -2.63
C GLY A 182 16.72 -7.38 -1.24
N ASP A 183 17.36 -6.22 -1.09
CA ASP A 183 17.39 -5.51 0.19
C ASP A 183 16.01 -4.95 0.53
N LEU A 184 15.62 -5.06 1.81
CA LEU A 184 14.37 -4.54 2.36
C LEU A 184 14.57 -3.10 2.81
N ILE A 185 13.98 -2.13 2.10
CA ILE A 185 14.14 -0.70 2.40
C ILE A 185 13.18 -0.26 3.49
N ALA A 186 11.90 -0.57 3.33
CA ALA A 186 10.86 -0.18 4.26
C ALA A 186 9.83 -1.28 4.46
N LYS A 187 9.21 -1.30 5.63
CA LYS A 187 8.14 -2.24 6.00
C LYS A 187 7.08 -1.52 6.82
N TRP A 188 5.82 -1.86 6.62
CA TRP A 188 4.70 -1.29 7.38
C TRP A 188 3.62 -2.33 7.68
N ASP A 189 2.69 -1.99 8.55
CA ASP A 189 1.50 -2.80 8.80
C ASP A 189 0.46 -2.56 7.68
N PRO A 190 0.13 -3.56 6.86
CA PRO A 190 -0.86 -3.40 5.80
C PRO A 190 -2.30 -3.30 6.32
N PHE A 191 -2.55 -3.83 7.50
CA PHE A 191 -3.91 -3.95 8.07
C PHE A 191 -4.31 -2.76 8.93
N ASN A 192 -3.32 -2.08 9.52
CA ASN A 192 -3.56 -0.95 10.40
C ASN A 192 -2.82 0.30 9.91
N ALA A 193 -3.49 1.44 9.96
CA ALA A 193 -2.80 2.72 9.99
C ALA A 193 -2.41 2.99 11.45
N VAL A 194 -1.25 3.56 11.67
CA VAL A 194 -0.74 3.83 13.02
C VAL A 194 -0.65 5.33 13.27
N ILE A 195 -0.78 5.74 14.52
CA ILE A 195 -0.37 7.08 14.99
C ILE A 195 0.79 6.85 15.94
N VAL A 196 1.95 7.40 15.60
CA VAL A 196 3.19 7.25 16.38
C VAL A 196 3.60 8.59 16.99
N THR A 197 4.28 8.54 18.12
CA THR A 197 4.80 9.74 18.76
C THR A 197 6.13 10.19 18.16
N GLU A 198 6.26 11.50 17.90
CA GLU A 198 7.51 12.13 17.46
C GLU A 198 8.40 12.50 18.66
N TYR A 199 7.87 12.50 19.88
CA TYR A 199 8.54 12.94 21.08
C TYR A 199 8.55 11.85 22.15
N ALA A 200 9.59 11.84 22.95
CA ALA A 200 9.66 11.01 24.16
C ALA A 200 9.14 11.81 25.37
N GLY A 201 8.30 11.19 26.20
CA GLY A 201 7.73 11.86 27.37
C GLY A 201 6.70 11.01 28.08
N THR A 202 5.92 11.65 28.95
CA THR A 202 4.81 10.99 29.69
C THR A 202 3.50 11.34 29.03
N LEU A 203 2.66 10.34 28.79
CA LEU A 203 1.34 10.52 28.18
C LEU A 203 0.35 11.06 29.19
N ARG A 204 -0.51 11.99 28.75
CA ARG A 204 -1.68 12.46 29.49
C ARG A 204 -2.89 12.46 28.57
N PHE A 205 -3.90 11.69 28.94
CA PHE A 205 -5.14 11.62 28.18
C PHE A 205 -6.07 12.75 28.54
N ASN A 206 -6.68 13.39 27.53
CA ASN A 206 -7.72 14.39 27.69
C ASN A 206 -8.99 13.87 27.02
N ASP A 207 -10.12 14.03 27.70
CA ASP A 207 -11.46 13.61 27.23
C ASP A 207 -11.56 12.14 26.81
N VAL A 208 -10.71 11.26 27.33
CA VAL A 208 -10.79 9.80 27.12
C VAL A 208 -11.60 9.21 28.26
N ILE A 209 -12.94 9.13 28.09
CA ILE A 209 -13.91 8.74 29.11
C ILE A 209 -14.63 7.47 28.66
N GLU A 210 -14.62 6.45 29.51
CA GLU A 210 -15.30 5.17 29.24
C GLU A 210 -16.82 5.36 29.11
N GLY A 211 -17.40 4.70 28.08
CA GLY A 211 -18.82 4.79 27.78
C GLY A 211 -19.26 6.09 27.09
N ILE A 212 -18.38 7.09 26.95
CA ILE A 212 -18.65 8.37 26.26
C ILE A 212 -17.81 8.50 24.99
N THR A 213 -16.47 8.49 25.12
CA THR A 213 -15.53 8.68 24.03
C THR A 213 -14.79 7.40 23.64
N TYR A 214 -14.72 6.41 24.52
CA TYR A 214 -14.23 5.07 24.20
C TYR A 214 -15.06 3.98 24.85
N ARG A 215 -14.99 2.77 24.30
CA ARG A 215 -15.49 1.53 24.91
C ARG A 215 -14.33 0.54 25.07
N ALA A 216 -14.39 -0.21 26.15
CA ALA A 216 -13.49 -1.34 26.35
C ALA A 216 -14.10 -2.58 25.70
N GLU A 217 -13.40 -3.21 24.76
CA GLU A 217 -13.76 -4.49 24.16
C GLU A 217 -12.71 -5.52 24.57
N THR A 218 -13.17 -6.65 25.09
CA THR A 218 -12.28 -7.77 25.40
C THR A 218 -12.33 -8.77 24.25
N ASP A 219 -11.20 -9.02 23.64
CA ASP A 219 -11.07 -10.07 22.63
C ASP A 219 -11.17 -11.45 23.32
N GLU A 220 -12.20 -12.22 22.98
CA GLU A 220 -12.47 -13.54 23.56
C GLU A 220 -11.34 -14.55 23.24
N ALA A 221 -10.60 -14.37 22.15
CA ALA A 221 -9.53 -15.28 21.73
C ALA A 221 -8.22 -15.03 22.48
N THR A 222 -7.89 -13.77 22.74
CA THR A 222 -6.62 -13.37 23.38
C THR A 222 -6.77 -13.00 24.84
N GLY A 223 -8.00 -12.70 25.31
CA GLY A 223 -8.28 -12.21 26.66
C GLY A 223 -7.77 -10.78 26.91
N LEU A 224 -7.27 -10.10 25.89
CA LEU A 224 -6.81 -8.73 25.99
C LEU A 224 -7.97 -7.75 25.86
N THR A 225 -7.97 -6.72 26.71
CA THR A 225 -8.97 -5.65 26.65
C THR A 225 -8.38 -4.48 25.88
N GLU A 226 -9.04 -4.12 24.78
CA GLU A 226 -8.65 -3.00 23.93
C GLU A 226 -9.59 -1.81 24.13
N LYS A 227 -9.05 -0.60 24.11
CA LYS A 227 -9.82 0.65 24.21
C LYS A 227 -10.08 1.17 22.79
N ILE A 228 -11.34 1.11 22.35
CA ILE A 228 -11.75 1.54 21.01
C ILE A 228 -12.45 2.89 21.11
N ILE A 229 -11.95 3.89 20.38
CA ILE A 229 -12.55 5.22 20.33
C ILE A 229 -13.89 5.16 19.59
N THR A 230 -14.94 5.66 20.24
CA THR A 230 -16.29 5.72 19.69
C THR A 230 -16.70 7.16 19.37
N ASP A 231 -17.65 7.30 18.45
CA ASP A 231 -18.21 8.61 18.16
C ASP A 231 -19.03 9.09 19.37
N SER A 232 -18.61 10.20 19.96
CA SER A 232 -19.30 10.82 21.09
C SER A 232 -20.49 11.63 20.63
N LYS A 233 -21.64 11.47 21.30
CA LYS A 233 -22.81 12.31 21.08
C LYS A 233 -22.55 13.77 21.50
N ASP A 234 -21.61 13.97 22.41
CA ASP A 234 -21.16 15.30 22.86
C ASP A 234 -19.93 15.72 22.04
N LYS A 235 -20.14 16.55 21.03
CA LYS A 235 -19.09 17.05 20.14
C LYS A 235 -18.09 18.00 20.82
N SER A 236 -18.34 18.42 22.06
CA SER A 236 -17.40 19.23 22.84
C SER A 236 -16.23 18.40 23.38
N LYS A 237 -16.38 17.07 23.44
CA LYS A 237 -15.37 16.15 23.95
C LYS A 237 -14.63 15.49 22.80
N VAL A 238 -13.37 15.88 22.63
CA VAL A 238 -12.48 15.34 21.60
C VAL A 238 -11.37 14.56 22.31
N PRO A 239 -11.33 13.21 22.19
CA PRO A 239 -10.30 12.43 22.82
C PRO A 239 -8.93 12.74 22.22
N THR A 240 -8.00 13.19 23.07
CA THR A 240 -6.64 13.55 22.70
C THR A 240 -5.64 13.00 23.70
N CYS A 241 -4.39 12.92 23.26
CA CYS A 241 -3.26 12.56 24.11
C CYS A 241 -2.18 13.64 23.99
N ASP A 242 -1.82 14.22 25.14
CA ASP A 242 -0.69 15.12 25.25
C ASP A 242 0.55 14.36 25.68
N ILE A 243 1.71 14.77 25.17
CA ILE A 243 3.00 14.28 25.64
C ILE A 243 3.62 15.38 26.49
N LEU A 244 3.97 15.02 27.71
CA LEU A 244 4.57 15.92 28.69
C LEU A 244 6.08 15.68 28.78
N ASP A 245 6.85 16.74 28.79
CA ASP A 245 8.27 16.71 29.11
C ASP A 245 8.47 16.48 30.63
N LYS A 246 9.73 16.28 31.05
CA LYS A 246 10.14 16.15 32.45
C LYS A 246 9.70 17.31 33.34
N ASN A 247 9.48 18.49 32.76
CA ASN A 247 9.00 19.68 33.46
C ASN A 247 7.47 19.77 33.53
N GLY A 248 6.74 18.84 32.90
CA GLY A 248 5.27 18.87 32.82
C GLY A 248 4.73 19.80 31.71
N GLU A 249 5.57 20.28 30.81
CA GLU A 249 5.14 21.07 29.65
C GLU A 249 4.68 20.18 28.51
N ILE A 250 3.66 20.61 27.76
CA ILE A 250 3.14 19.88 26.60
C ILE A 250 4.07 20.11 25.42
N ILE A 251 4.70 19.04 24.93
CA ILE A 251 5.60 19.06 23.77
C ILE A 251 4.91 18.57 22.49
N GLY A 252 3.81 17.86 22.60
CA GLY A 252 3.03 17.39 21.46
C GLY A 252 1.63 16.97 21.86
N THR A 253 0.66 17.13 20.95
CA THR A 253 -0.73 16.70 21.14
C THR A 253 -1.16 15.86 19.95
N TYR A 254 -1.76 14.71 20.21
CA TYR A 254 -2.25 13.76 19.21
C TYR A 254 -3.75 13.52 19.39
N ASN A 255 -4.51 13.61 18.29
CA ASN A 255 -5.94 13.32 18.31
C ASN A 255 -6.16 11.83 18.13
N PHE A 256 -7.12 11.25 18.87
CA PHE A 256 -7.55 9.88 18.73
C PHE A 256 -8.78 9.82 17.81
N PRO A 257 -8.63 9.25 16.59
CA PRO A 257 -9.74 9.16 15.65
C PRO A 257 -10.75 8.09 16.06
N VAL A 258 -11.99 8.28 15.66
CA VAL A 258 -13.06 7.29 15.84
C VAL A 258 -12.70 5.98 15.15
N GLY A 259 -12.92 4.86 15.83
CA GLY A 259 -12.50 3.52 15.37
C GLY A 259 -11.04 3.19 15.65
N GLY A 260 -10.28 4.11 16.25
CA GLY A 260 -8.89 3.86 16.65
C GLY A 260 -8.81 2.99 17.91
N HIS A 261 -7.92 2.00 17.90
CA HIS A 261 -7.57 1.15 19.02
C HIS A 261 -6.39 1.78 19.76
N VAL A 262 -6.62 2.23 21.00
CA VAL A 262 -5.59 2.87 21.83
C VAL A 262 -4.71 1.77 22.44
N VAL A 263 -3.41 1.83 22.13
CA VAL A 263 -2.41 0.81 22.54
C VAL A 263 -1.69 1.21 23.84
N CYS A 264 -1.69 2.51 24.16
CA CYS A 264 -0.98 3.08 25.30
C CYS A 264 -1.92 3.33 26.49
N GLU A 265 -1.33 3.62 27.65
CA GLU A 265 -2.05 3.95 28.88
C GLU A 265 -1.76 5.37 29.34
N ASP A 266 -2.72 5.95 30.07
CA ASP A 266 -2.55 7.26 30.70
C ASP A 266 -1.43 7.22 31.75
N GLY A 267 -0.55 8.23 31.73
CA GLY A 267 0.63 8.29 32.62
C GLY A 267 1.81 7.41 32.15
N GLN A 268 1.71 6.66 31.07
CA GLN A 268 2.79 5.84 30.54
C GLN A 268 3.94 6.71 29.99
N THR A 269 5.18 6.36 30.28
CA THR A 269 6.36 6.97 29.66
C THR A 269 6.66 6.28 28.34
N VAL A 270 6.70 7.05 27.26
CA VAL A 270 6.92 6.57 25.89
C VAL A 270 8.23 7.10 25.30
N LYS A 271 8.82 6.30 24.40
CA LYS A 271 9.95 6.69 23.58
C LYS A 271 9.46 7.24 22.25
N THR A 272 10.31 7.96 21.57
CA THR A 272 10.10 8.39 20.17
C THR A 272 9.79 7.18 19.28
N GLY A 273 8.81 7.31 18.37
CA GLY A 273 8.39 6.21 17.50
C GLY A 273 7.40 5.21 18.12
N THR A 274 7.02 5.38 19.41
CA THR A 274 6.03 4.48 20.04
C THR A 274 4.65 4.66 19.40
N THR A 275 3.98 3.57 19.08
CA THR A 275 2.61 3.58 18.55
C THR A 275 1.62 3.91 19.64
N LEU A 276 0.82 4.96 19.43
CA LEU A 276 -0.24 5.41 20.35
C LEU A 276 -1.58 4.78 20.00
N VAL A 277 -1.93 4.76 18.70
CA VAL A 277 -3.21 4.27 18.19
C VAL A 277 -2.98 3.43 16.94
N LYS A 278 -3.71 2.33 16.83
CA LYS A 278 -3.87 1.52 15.62
C LYS A 278 -5.26 1.74 15.06
N ILE A 279 -5.35 2.06 13.79
CA ILE A 279 -6.62 2.27 13.09
C ILE A 279 -6.75 1.16 12.06
N PRO A 280 -7.67 0.19 12.26
CA PRO A 280 -7.91 -0.85 11.28
C PRO A 280 -8.30 -0.24 9.94
N ARG A 281 -7.58 -0.60 8.87
CA ARG A 281 -7.98 -0.24 7.51
C ARG A 281 -9.16 -1.13 7.13
N ALA A 282 -10.25 -0.54 6.70
CA ALA A 282 -11.31 -1.32 6.08
C ALA A 282 -10.68 -2.12 4.93
N ALA A 283 -10.78 -3.44 4.99
CA ALA A 283 -10.35 -4.29 3.89
C ALA A 283 -11.14 -3.82 2.66
N GLY A 284 -10.47 -3.07 1.78
CA GLY A 284 -11.10 -2.55 0.58
C GLY A 284 -11.58 -3.74 -0.25
N SER A 285 -12.77 -3.66 -0.78
CA SER A 285 -13.35 -4.62 -1.73
C SER A 285 -12.61 -4.64 -3.08
N ALA A 286 -11.34 -4.23 -3.11
CA ALA A 286 -10.52 -4.13 -4.33
C ALA A 286 -10.30 -5.46 -5.07
N GLY A 287 -10.69 -6.58 -4.46
CA GLY A 287 -10.69 -7.90 -5.09
C GLY A 287 -12.08 -8.42 -5.46
N ASP A 288 -13.13 -7.63 -5.26
CA ASP A 288 -14.48 -8.06 -5.59
C ASP A 288 -14.74 -7.91 -7.10
N ILE A 289 -15.12 -9.01 -7.73
CA ILE A 289 -15.53 -9.05 -9.15
C ILE A 289 -16.65 -8.07 -9.43
N THR A 290 -17.49 -7.78 -8.43
CA THR A 290 -18.61 -6.82 -8.50
C THR A 290 -18.16 -5.36 -8.57
N GLY A 291 -16.95 -5.00 -8.15
CA GLY A 291 -16.43 -3.64 -8.19
C GLY A 291 -16.26 -3.06 -9.60
N GLY A 292 -16.21 -3.92 -10.64
CA GLY A 292 -16.16 -3.53 -12.05
C GLY A 292 -17.53 -3.38 -12.72
N LEU A 293 -18.59 -3.94 -12.16
CA LEU A 293 -19.94 -3.93 -12.75
C LEU A 293 -20.54 -2.54 -13.02
N PRO A 294 -20.41 -1.53 -12.13
CA PRO A 294 -20.92 -0.18 -12.40
C PRO A 294 -20.25 0.53 -13.58
N ARG A 295 -19.10 0.04 -14.06
CA ARG A 295 -18.42 0.61 -15.24
C ARG A 295 -18.71 -0.14 -16.54
N VAL A 296 -19.37 -1.28 -16.45
CA VAL A 296 -19.75 -2.11 -17.61
C VAL A 296 -21.16 -1.78 -18.12
N THR A 297 -21.99 -1.15 -17.30
CA THR A 297 -23.28 -0.56 -17.67
C THR A 297 -23.12 0.87 -18.11
#